data_6631e4198264fd531df64b199c5f9b15
#
_entry.id   6631e4198264fd531df64b199c5f9b15
#
_cell.length_a   1.000
_cell.length_b   1.000
_cell.length_c   1.000
_cell.angle_alpha   90.00
_cell.angle_beta   90.00
_cell.angle_gamma   90.00
#
_symmetry.space_group_name_H-M   'P 1'
#
loop_
_entity.id
_entity.type
_entity.pdbx_description
1 polymer ?
#
loop_
_entity_poly.entity_id
_entity_poly.type
_entity_poly.pdbx_seq_one_letter_code
_entity_poly.pdbx_strand_id
1 'polypeptide(L)'
;SVDFASTSYKEMDLTLAYALGPVTLSLADLYWEGGAGDRGLVNRNYFTFDGRSPHRVELGASWVVSEKAPLTLSWYTILFGAADVNAKGKRAYGSYFEVAYPFCVKGIDMKAGVGMVPWNAVGTYGIDRDFYVQNVFLNAGKNWEIKGAEGMKLGFFTNLIWNPATEDVNFVGGISFRM
;
A
#
# COMPACT_ATOMS: atom_id res chain seq x y z
N SER A 1 10.71 8.04 -2.71
CA SER A 1 11.34 7.92 -4.03
C SER A 1 11.87 9.28 -4.47
N VAL A 2 13.09 9.32 -4.96
CA VAL A 2 13.64 10.53 -5.59
C VAL A 2 13.30 10.41 -7.07
N ASP A 3 12.31 11.15 -7.52
CA ASP A 3 12.00 11.26 -8.94
C ASP A 3 12.82 12.42 -9.52
N PHE A 4 13.64 12.12 -10.52
CA PHE A 4 14.43 13.12 -11.24
C PHE A 4 13.64 13.79 -12.37
N ALA A 5 12.36 13.43 -12.54
CA ALA A 5 11.46 14.10 -13.46
C ALA A 5 10.93 15.43 -12.90
N SER A 6 10.47 16.32 -13.74
CA SER A 6 10.05 17.70 -13.43
C SER A 6 8.82 17.81 -12.49
N THR A 7 8.22 16.70 -12.08
CA THR A 7 7.13 16.63 -11.12
C THR A 7 7.58 15.80 -9.91
N SER A 8 7.93 16.46 -8.82
CA SER A 8 8.26 15.77 -7.58
C SER A 8 6.98 15.23 -6.92
N TYR A 9 6.89 13.92 -6.74
CA TYR A 9 5.92 13.28 -5.87
C TYR A 9 6.53 13.12 -4.48
N LYS A 10 5.77 13.50 -3.47
CA LYS A 10 6.14 13.31 -2.06
C LYS A 10 5.00 12.60 -1.36
N GLU A 11 5.36 11.64 -0.53
CA GLU A 11 4.43 10.88 0.28
C GLU A 11 4.93 10.84 1.71
N MET A 12 4.02 11.10 2.65
CA MET A 12 4.25 10.95 4.07
C MET A 12 3.04 10.29 4.70
N ASP A 13 3.26 9.12 5.30
CA ASP A 13 2.20 8.32 5.90
C ASP A 13 2.42 8.19 7.41
N LEU A 14 1.36 8.44 8.16
CA LEU A 14 1.32 8.18 9.60
C LEU A 14 0.26 7.13 9.87
N THR A 15 0.68 5.96 10.35
CA THR A 15 -0.21 4.82 10.58
C THR A 15 -0.21 4.40 12.04
N LEU A 16 -1.40 4.28 12.61
CA LEU A 16 -1.66 3.61 13.88
C LEU A 16 -2.26 2.24 13.59
N ALA A 17 -1.67 1.18 14.12
CA ALA A 17 -2.17 -0.18 13.96
C ALA A 17 -2.34 -0.87 15.33
N TYR A 18 -3.39 -1.68 15.44
CA TYR A 18 -3.71 -2.45 16.63
C TYR A 18 -4.05 -3.89 16.29
N ALA A 19 -3.31 -4.84 16.88
CA ALA A 19 -3.52 -6.27 16.65
C ALA A 19 -4.50 -6.86 17.68
N LEU A 20 -5.52 -7.55 17.18
CA LEU A 20 -6.56 -8.25 17.93
C LEU A 20 -6.56 -9.74 17.53
N GLY A 21 -5.63 -10.51 18.08
CA GLY A 21 -5.45 -11.90 17.69
C GLY A 21 -5.13 -12.02 16.19
N PRO A 22 -5.95 -12.72 15.37
CA PRO A 22 -5.69 -12.89 13.94
C PRO A 22 -6.06 -11.64 13.11
N VAL A 23 -6.64 -10.61 13.71
CA VAL A 23 -7.09 -9.39 13.03
C VAL A 23 -6.18 -8.22 13.41
N THR A 24 -5.76 -7.44 12.44
CA THR A 24 -5.10 -6.15 12.65
C THR A 24 -5.99 -5.05 12.08
N LEU A 25 -6.27 -4.04 12.89
CA LEU A 25 -6.95 -2.81 12.46
C LEU A 25 -5.92 -1.70 12.31
N SER A 26 -6.09 -0.84 11.33
CA SER A 26 -5.22 0.31 11.12
C SER A 26 -6.01 1.57 10.79
N LEU A 27 -5.46 2.71 11.19
CA LEU A 27 -5.90 4.03 10.78
C LEU A 27 -4.66 4.77 10.28
N ALA A 28 -4.70 5.23 9.05
CA ALA A 28 -3.58 5.92 8.42
C ALA A 28 -4.00 7.32 7.94
N ASP A 29 -3.11 8.27 8.10
CA ASP A 29 -3.13 9.54 7.40
C ASP A 29 -2.09 9.48 6.28
N LEU A 30 -2.57 9.52 5.04
CA LEU A 30 -1.78 9.44 3.82
C LEU A 30 -1.70 10.85 3.21
N TYR A 31 -0.53 11.43 3.19
CA TYR A 31 -0.30 12.74 2.57
C TYR A 31 0.43 12.57 1.25
N TRP A 32 -0.28 12.80 0.14
CA TRP A 32 0.24 12.62 -1.22
C TRP A 32 0.33 13.96 -1.95
N GLU A 33 1.52 14.56 -1.97
CA GLU A 33 1.79 15.85 -2.62
C GLU A 33 2.43 15.64 -4.00
N GLY A 34 1.88 16.29 -5.01
CA GLY A 34 2.40 16.30 -6.38
C GLY A 34 1.90 15.15 -7.27
N GLY A 35 2.17 15.27 -8.55
CA GLY A 35 1.75 14.29 -9.55
C GLY A 35 0.23 14.16 -9.67
N ALA A 36 -0.25 12.96 -9.96
CA ALA A 36 -1.68 12.66 -10.04
C ALA A 36 -2.34 12.53 -8.65
N GLY A 37 -1.55 12.40 -7.60
CA GLY A 37 -2.04 12.16 -6.23
C GLY A 37 -2.77 13.35 -5.61
N ASP A 38 -2.36 14.56 -5.90
CA ASP A 38 -2.97 15.76 -5.36
C ASP A 38 -4.16 16.31 -6.17
N ARG A 39 -4.33 15.84 -7.41
CA ARG A 39 -5.40 16.27 -8.34
C ARG A 39 -5.59 17.78 -8.42
N GLY A 40 -4.51 18.54 -8.35
CA GLY A 40 -4.53 19.99 -8.36
C GLY A 40 -4.88 20.62 -7.01
N LEU A 41 -4.90 19.88 -5.93
CA LEU A 41 -4.96 20.42 -4.58
C LEU A 41 -3.68 21.21 -4.29
N VAL A 42 -3.84 22.48 -3.91
CA VAL A 42 -2.72 23.44 -3.88
C VAL A 42 -2.17 23.67 -2.49
N ASN A 43 -2.81 23.18 -1.44
CA ASN A 43 -2.35 23.34 -0.08
C ASN A 43 -1.26 22.33 0.26
N ARG A 44 -0.01 22.74 0.19
CA ARG A 44 1.17 21.92 0.46
C ARG A 44 1.65 21.96 1.91
N ASN A 45 0.82 22.48 2.81
CA ASN A 45 1.15 22.46 4.23
C ASN A 45 0.60 21.19 4.86
N TYR A 46 1.50 20.29 5.28
CA TYR A 46 1.17 19.02 5.94
C TYR A 46 0.20 19.18 7.14
N PHE A 47 0.30 20.26 7.89
CA PHE A 47 -0.54 20.50 9.08
C PHE A 47 -1.91 21.14 8.75
N THR A 48 -2.28 21.22 7.48
CA THR A 48 -3.59 21.76 7.08
C THR A 48 -4.49 20.63 6.58
N PHE A 49 -5.55 20.36 7.33
CA PHE A 49 -6.58 19.34 7.04
C PHE A 49 -7.85 20.01 6.54
N ASP A 50 -7.82 20.61 5.36
CA ASP A 50 -8.98 21.22 4.72
C ASP A 50 -9.28 20.58 3.35
N GLY A 51 -10.36 21.01 2.69
CA GLY A 51 -10.77 20.50 1.38
C GLY A 51 -9.80 20.82 0.22
N ARG A 52 -8.64 21.42 0.48
CA ARG A 52 -7.58 21.72 -0.50
C ARG A 52 -6.29 20.98 -0.18
N SER A 53 -6.28 20.20 0.89
CA SER A 53 -5.15 19.41 1.34
C SER A 53 -5.16 18.02 0.68
N PRO A 54 -3.99 17.48 0.29
CA PRO A 54 -3.86 16.15 -0.28
C PRO A 54 -3.90 15.01 0.74
N HIS A 55 -4.33 15.27 1.97
CA HIS A 55 -4.53 14.24 2.99
C HIS A 55 -5.65 13.27 2.61
N ARG A 56 -5.43 12.00 2.92
CA ARG A 56 -6.42 10.94 2.91
C ARG A 56 -6.36 10.17 4.22
N VAL A 57 -7.49 10.00 4.89
CA VAL A 57 -7.56 9.17 6.09
C VAL A 57 -8.13 7.82 5.68
N GLU A 58 -7.34 6.77 5.88
CA GLU A 58 -7.67 5.40 5.51
C GLU A 58 -7.92 4.55 6.75
N LEU A 59 -8.99 3.77 6.73
CA LEU A 59 -9.24 2.68 7.66
C LEU A 59 -8.85 1.37 7.00
N GLY A 60 -8.06 0.56 7.70
CA GLY A 60 -7.63 -0.76 7.25
C GLY A 60 -8.06 -1.86 8.22
N ALA A 61 -8.31 -3.04 7.68
CA ALA A 61 -8.49 -4.28 8.42
C ALA A 61 -7.79 -5.41 7.69
N SER A 62 -7.00 -6.21 8.40
CA SER A 62 -6.32 -7.39 7.87
C SER A 62 -6.59 -8.58 8.76
N TRP A 63 -6.92 -9.73 8.19
CA TRP A 63 -7.25 -10.95 8.90
C TRP A 63 -6.44 -12.12 8.36
N VAL A 64 -5.69 -12.80 9.26
CA VAL A 64 -5.05 -14.08 9.00
C VAL A 64 -6.08 -15.17 9.27
N VAL A 65 -6.55 -15.85 8.23
CA VAL A 65 -7.70 -16.79 8.29
C VAL A 65 -7.42 -17.97 9.21
N SER A 66 -6.20 -18.50 9.18
CA SER A 66 -5.82 -19.66 9.99
C SER A 66 -4.30 -19.77 10.11
N GLU A 67 -3.81 -20.25 11.24
CA GLU A 67 -2.37 -20.55 11.43
C GLU A 67 -1.90 -21.69 10.52
N LYS A 68 -2.77 -22.66 10.19
CA LYS A 68 -2.44 -23.80 9.32
C LYS A 68 -2.42 -23.44 7.83
N ALA A 69 -3.23 -22.46 7.45
CA ALA A 69 -3.29 -21.91 6.10
C ALA A 69 -3.32 -20.39 6.24
N PRO A 70 -2.15 -19.73 6.32
CA PRO A 70 -2.03 -18.32 6.71
C PRO A 70 -2.44 -17.36 5.60
N LEU A 71 -3.57 -17.66 4.94
CA LEU A 71 -4.20 -16.76 3.99
C LEU A 71 -4.54 -15.46 4.70
N THR A 72 -4.10 -14.34 4.14
CA THR A 72 -4.40 -13.02 4.66
C THR A 72 -5.41 -12.35 3.75
N LEU A 73 -6.50 -11.85 4.34
CA LEU A 73 -7.49 -11.01 3.70
C LEU A 73 -7.35 -9.61 4.26
N SER A 74 -7.19 -8.61 3.40
CA SER A 74 -7.06 -7.22 3.84
C SER A 74 -8.05 -6.33 3.10
N TRP A 75 -8.61 -5.35 3.80
CA TRP A 75 -9.49 -4.34 3.25
C TRP A 75 -9.05 -2.96 3.76
N TYR A 76 -8.94 -2.01 2.84
CA TYR A 76 -8.60 -0.63 3.13
C TYR A 76 -9.65 0.28 2.48
N THR A 77 -10.05 1.35 3.17
CA THR A 77 -11.05 2.30 2.68
C THR A 77 -10.68 3.72 3.07
N ILE A 78 -10.69 4.63 2.11
CA ILE A 78 -10.52 6.05 2.36
C ILE A 78 -11.80 6.62 2.99
N LEU A 79 -11.71 7.02 4.26
CA LEU A 79 -12.82 7.63 4.99
C LEU A 79 -12.95 9.13 4.67
N PHE A 80 -11.82 9.83 4.54
CA PHE A 80 -11.74 11.27 4.28
C PHE A 80 -10.62 11.56 3.28
N GLY A 81 -10.82 12.59 2.45
CA GLY A 81 -9.83 13.05 1.48
C GLY A 81 -10.52 13.79 0.33
N ALA A 82 -10.12 15.01 0.05
CA ALA A 82 -10.74 15.84 -0.98
C ALA A 82 -10.55 15.26 -2.40
N ALA A 83 -9.42 14.55 -2.62
CA ALA A 83 -9.10 13.91 -3.90
C ALA A 83 -9.78 12.54 -4.08
N ASP A 84 -10.42 11.96 -3.05
CA ASP A 84 -11.09 10.67 -3.14
C ASP A 84 -12.47 10.80 -3.79
N VAL A 85 -12.47 10.82 -5.11
CA VAL A 85 -13.68 10.98 -5.93
C VAL A 85 -13.78 9.91 -7.01
N ASN A 86 -15.01 9.58 -7.43
CA ASN A 86 -15.29 8.75 -8.59
C ASN A 86 -15.30 9.56 -9.89
N ALA A 87 -15.54 8.91 -11.03
CA ALA A 87 -15.62 9.55 -12.35
C ALA A 87 -16.68 10.65 -12.46
N LYS A 88 -17.68 10.65 -11.57
CA LYS A 88 -18.74 11.69 -11.51
C LYS A 88 -18.39 12.83 -10.56
N GLY A 89 -17.16 12.87 -10.01
CA GLY A 89 -16.73 13.86 -9.05
C GLY A 89 -17.35 13.74 -7.65
N LYS A 90 -18.07 12.64 -7.37
CA LYS A 90 -18.65 12.37 -6.06
C LYS A 90 -17.64 11.59 -5.20
N ARG A 91 -17.78 11.72 -3.88
CA ARG A 91 -17.00 10.93 -2.92
C ARG A 91 -17.02 9.45 -3.28
N ALA A 92 -15.83 8.85 -3.37
CA ALA A 92 -15.69 7.47 -3.82
C ALA A 92 -15.66 6.45 -2.68
N TYR A 93 -15.14 6.83 -1.49
CA TYR A 93 -14.72 5.88 -0.46
C TYR A 93 -13.80 4.82 -1.06
N GLY A 94 -12.75 5.31 -1.75
CA GLY A 94 -11.83 4.46 -2.51
C GLY A 94 -11.34 3.32 -1.65
N SER A 95 -11.56 2.10 -2.13
CA SER A 95 -11.27 0.90 -1.37
C SER A 95 -10.38 -0.05 -2.13
N TYR A 96 -9.58 -0.80 -1.37
CA TYR A 96 -8.68 -1.83 -1.89
C TYR A 96 -8.87 -3.10 -1.08
N PHE A 97 -9.03 -4.22 -1.76
CA PHE A 97 -9.11 -5.54 -1.18
C PHE A 97 -7.93 -6.39 -1.65
N GLU A 98 -7.25 -7.06 -0.72
CA GLU A 98 -6.12 -7.93 -1.01
C GLU A 98 -6.32 -9.32 -0.44
N VAL A 99 -5.97 -10.32 -1.24
CA VAL A 99 -5.82 -11.71 -0.81
C VAL A 99 -4.36 -12.08 -1.00
N ALA A 100 -3.70 -12.53 0.06
CA ALA A 100 -2.28 -12.89 0.03
C ALA A 100 -2.01 -14.17 0.79
N TYR A 101 -1.05 -14.95 0.30
CA TYR A 101 -0.61 -16.19 0.91
C TYR A 101 0.91 -16.19 1.12
N PRO A 102 1.39 -16.23 2.37
CA PRO A 102 2.82 -16.40 2.66
C PRO A 102 3.21 -17.89 2.58
N PHE A 103 4.39 -18.15 2.07
CA PHE A 103 4.97 -19.48 1.99
C PHE A 103 6.51 -19.40 2.04
N CYS A 104 7.17 -20.53 2.28
CA CYS A 104 8.63 -20.57 2.33
C CYS A 104 9.16 -21.60 1.34
N VAL A 105 10.15 -21.23 0.54
CA VAL A 105 10.82 -22.12 -0.41
C VAL A 105 12.33 -22.08 -0.15
N LYS A 106 12.90 -23.21 0.27
CA LYS A 106 14.34 -23.36 0.54
C LYS A 106 14.92 -22.26 1.47
N GLY A 107 14.13 -21.87 2.48
CA GLY A 107 14.55 -20.84 3.45
C GLY A 107 14.50 -19.41 2.91
N ILE A 108 13.75 -19.17 1.83
CA ILE A 108 13.36 -17.88 1.34
C ILE A 108 11.89 -17.67 1.70
N ASP A 109 11.60 -16.62 2.47
CA ASP A 109 10.23 -16.25 2.80
C ASP A 109 9.60 -15.56 1.59
N MET A 110 8.43 -16.02 1.19
CA MET A 110 7.74 -15.54 0.00
C MET A 110 6.28 -15.19 0.35
N LYS A 111 5.69 -14.26 -0.39
CA LYS A 111 4.27 -13.92 -0.31
C LYS A 111 3.76 -13.63 -1.71
N ALA A 112 2.76 -14.38 -2.16
CA ALA A 112 2.03 -14.09 -3.39
C ALA A 112 0.65 -13.55 -3.08
N GLY A 113 0.14 -12.66 -3.91
CA GLY A 113 -1.18 -12.09 -3.67
C GLY A 113 -1.77 -11.39 -4.88
N VAL A 114 -3.05 -11.05 -4.71
CA VAL A 114 -3.86 -10.30 -5.68
C VAL A 114 -4.59 -9.19 -4.94
N GLY A 115 -4.49 -7.98 -5.45
CA GLY A 115 -5.19 -6.82 -4.96
C GLY A 115 -6.18 -6.26 -5.98
N MET A 116 -7.31 -5.81 -5.51
CA MET A 116 -8.46 -5.41 -6.33
C MET A 116 -9.04 -4.08 -5.84
N VAL A 117 -9.49 -3.26 -6.76
CA VAL A 117 -10.32 -2.10 -6.48
C VAL A 117 -11.76 -2.46 -6.79
N PRO A 118 -12.67 -2.47 -5.80
CA PRO A 118 -14.02 -3.02 -5.95
C PRO A 118 -15.02 -2.09 -6.64
N TRP A 119 -14.73 -0.80 -6.72
CA TRP A 119 -15.58 0.21 -7.40
C TRP A 119 -14.77 1.41 -7.84
N ASN A 120 -15.39 2.27 -8.66
CA ASN A 120 -14.76 3.46 -9.21
C ASN A 120 -14.30 4.44 -8.13
N ALA A 121 -12.99 4.59 -8.04
CA ALA A 121 -12.32 5.57 -7.18
C ALA A 121 -11.13 6.19 -7.94
N VAL A 122 -11.41 6.74 -9.13
CA VAL A 122 -10.41 7.31 -10.03
C VAL A 122 -9.55 8.38 -9.36
N GLY A 123 -10.12 9.10 -8.40
CA GLY A 123 -9.38 10.11 -7.63
C GLY A 123 -8.30 9.54 -6.72
N THR A 124 -8.44 8.29 -6.29
CA THR A 124 -7.47 7.62 -5.42
C THR A 124 -6.52 6.72 -6.23
N TYR A 125 -7.05 5.93 -7.16
CA TYR A 125 -6.27 4.91 -7.87
C TYR A 125 -5.92 5.28 -9.32
N GLY A 126 -6.42 6.42 -9.85
CA GLY A 126 -6.08 6.91 -11.19
C GLY A 126 -6.78 6.20 -12.35
N ILE A 127 -7.58 5.16 -12.09
CA ILE A 127 -8.20 4.32 -13.12
C ILE A 127 -9.72 4.50 -13.08
N ASP A 128 -10.30 4.87 -14.22
CA ASP A 128 -11.76 5.05 -14.38
C ASP A 128 -12.42 3.73 -14.77
N ARG A 129 -12.55 2.82 -13.79
CA ARG A 129 -13.25 1.53 -13.91
C ARG A 129 -13.98 1.22 -12.62
N ASP A 130 -15.11 0.49 -12.72
CA ASP A 130 -15.89 0.12 -11.53
C ASP A 130 -15.22 -1.02 -10.73
N PHE A 131 -14.73 -2.04 -11.39
CA PHE A 131 -13.98 -3.12 -10.76
C PHE A 131 -12.75 -3.47 -11.59
N TYR A 132 -11.61 -3.68 -10.92
CA TYR A 132 -10.42 -4.20 -11.60
C TYR A 132 -9.41 -4.80 -10.63
N VAL A 133 -8.55 -5.67 -11.17
CA VAL A 133 -7.36 -6.14 -10.48
C VAL A 133 -6.29 -5.06 -10.59
N GLN A 134 -5.87 -4.54 -9.44
CA GLN A 134 -4.84 -3.50 -9.34
C GLN A 134 -3.44 -4.11 -9.33
N ASN A 135 -3.27 -5.20 -8.57
CA ASN A 135 -1.97 -5.82 -8.39
C ASN A 135 -2.06 -7.34 -8.41
N VAL A 136 -1.13 -7.98 -9.10
CA VAL A 136 -0.74 -9.37 -8.88
C VAL A 136 0.73 -9.32 -8.48
N PHE A 137 1.09 -9.85 -7.31
CA PHE A 137 2.42 -9.66 -6.79
C PHE A 137 3.05 -10.95 -6.25
N LEU A 138 4.38 -10.96 -6.30
CA LEU A 138 5.23 -11.94 -5.65
C LEU A 138 6.34 -11.20 -4.90
N ASN A 139 6.34 -11.35 -3.58
CA ASN A 139 7.40 -10.84 -2.73
C ASN A 139 8.30 -12.01 -2.31
N ALA A 140 9.59 -11.78 -2.23
CA ALA A 140 10.55 -12.74 -1.71
C ALA A 140 11.57 -12.02 -0.84
N GLY A 141 12.01 -12.67 0.24
CA GLY A 141 12.99 -12.10 1.14
C GLY A 141 13.73 -13.14 1.94
N LYS A 142 14.92 -12.78 2.40
CA LYS A 142 15.72 -13.61 3.29
C LYS A 142 16.52 -12.74 4.25
N ASN A 143 16.54 -13.15 5.50
CA ASN A 143 17.32 -12.49 6.53
C ASN A 143 18.45 -13.44 6.99
N TRP A 144 19.62 -12.88 7.23
CA TRP A 144 20.77 -13.57 7.80
C TRP A 144 21.18 -12.88 9.10
N GLU A 145 21.50 -13.66 10.11
CA GLU A 145 22.10 -13.13 11.33
C GLU A 145 23.56 -12.76 11.06
N ILE A 146 23.98 -11.60 11.55
CA ILE A 146 25.35 -11.13 11.41
C ILE A 146 26.18 -11.79 12.52
N LYS A 147 27.14 -12.64 12.14
CA LYS A 147 28.02 -13.29 13.10
C LYS A 147 28.81 -12.26 13.91
N GLY A 148 28.76 -12.37 15.23
CA GLY A 148 29.50 -11.48 16.15
C GLY A 148 28.72 -10.19 16.50
N ALA A 149 27.50 -10.02 16.02
CA ALA A 149 26.62 -8.89 16.35
C ALA A 149 25.26 -9.42 16.79
N GLU A 150 25.12 -9.71 18.09
CA GLU A 150 23.93 -10.32 18.65
C GLU A 150 22.68 -9.47 18.38
N GLY A 151 21.64 -10.10 17.83
CA GLY A 151 20.39 -9.42 17.45
C GLY A 151 20.41 -8.73 16.10
N MET A 152 21.56 -8.54 15.48
CA MET A 152 21.66 -7.85 14.18
C MET A 152 21.38 -8.78 13.00
N LYS A 153 20.50 -8.34 12.09
CA LYS A 153 20.12 -9.08 10.86
C LYS A 153 20.28 -8.22 9.62
N LEU A 154 20.89 -8.82 8.59
CA LEU A 154 20.91 -8.27 7.25
C LEU A 154 19.85 -8.98 6.40
N GLY A 155 18.94 -8.24 5.82
CA GLY A 155 17.89 -8.76 4.96
C GLY A 155 18.04 -8.28 3.53
N PHE A 156 17.64 -9.14 2.58
CA PHE A 156 17.42 -8.79 1.20
C PHE A 156 15.98 -9.10 0.86
N PHE A 157 15.35 -8.22 0.10
CA PHE A 157 14.00 -8.46 -0.38
C PHE A 157 13.86 -8.03 -1.84
N THR A 158 12.87 -8.63 -2.50
CA THR A 158 12.44 -8.25 -3.84
C THR A 158 10.93 -8.36 -3.96
N ASN A 159 10.33 -7.44 -4.71
CA ASN A 159 8.92 -7.43 -5.03
C ASN A 159 8.76 -7.35 -6.55
N LEU A 160 8.03 -8.28 -7.11
CA LEU A 160 7.54 -8.24 -8.48
C LEU A 160 6.04 -7.92 -8.42
N ILE A 161 5.61 -6.86 -9.07
CA ILE A 161 4.23 -6.39 -9.05
C ILE A 161 3.80 -6.14 -10.48
N TRP A 162 2.77 -6.84 -10.91
CA TRP A 162 2.08 -6.59 -12.16
C TRP A 162 0.75 -5.91 -11.91
N ASN A 163 0.51 -4.79 -12.58
CA ASN A 163 -0.78 -4.11 -12.61
C ASN A 163 -1.52 -4.47 -13.93
N PRO A 164 -2.50 -5.39 -13.90
CA PRO A 164 -3.22 -5.78 -15.10
C PRO A 164 -4.06 -4.67 -15.72
N ALA A 165 -4.45 -3.67 -14.95
CA ALA A 165 -5.32 -2.59 -15.42
C ALA A 165 -4.58 -1.54 -16.26
N THR A 166 -3.25 -1.38 -16.02
CA THR A 166 -2.36 -0.47 -16.77
C THR A 166 -1.31 -1.21 -17.59
N GLU A 167 -1.26 -2.56 -17.47
CA GLU A 167 -0.24 -3.43 -18.11
C GLU A 167 1.19 -3.14 -17.64
N ASP A 168 1.35 -2.47 -16.49
CA ASP A 168 2.66 -2.14 -15.93
C ASP A 168 3.23 -3.29 -15.11
N VAL A 169 4.53 -3.49 -15.21
CA VAL A 169 5.30 -4.40 -14.36
C VAL A 169 6.36 -3.61 -13.59
N ASN A 170 6.33 -3.70 -12.28
CA ASN A 170 7.28 -3.06 -11.41
C ASN A 170 8.13 -4.10 -10.68
N PHE A 171 9.43 -3.87 -10.64
CA PHE A 171 10.38 -4.65 -9.87
C PHE A 171 11.05 -3.74 -8.83
N VAL A 172 10.98 -4.14 -7.58
CA VAL A 172 11.62 -3.43 -6.45
C VAL A 172 12.54 -4.40 -5.74
N GLY A 173 13.78 -4.01 -5.50
CA GLY A 173 14.72 -4.74 -4.68
C GLY A 173 15.30 -3.85 -3.60
N GLY A 174 15.63 -4.42 -2.45
CA GLY A 174 16.19 -3.65 -1.35
C GLY A 174 16.93 -4.47 -0.32
N ILE A 175 17.62 -3.74 0.54
CA ILE A 175 18.39 -4.28 1.66
C ILE A 175 17.75 -3.70 2.93
N SER A 176 17.58 -4.55 3.94
CA SER A 176 17.13 -4.14 5.27
C SER A 176 18.18 -4.49 6.32
N PHE A 177 18.37 -3.61 7.27
CA PHE A 177 19.20 -3.81 8.43
C PHE A 177 18.32 -3.69 9.68
N ARG A 178 18.39 -4.68 10.56
CA ARG A 178 17.62 -4.70 11.81
C ARG A 178 18.59 -4.94 12.97
N MET A 179 18.39 -4.19 14.04
CA MET A 179 19.06 -4.30 15.32
C MET A 179 18.08 -4.81 16.38
#